data_1aa919a95be723c10258f7ed922cd6b3
#
_entry.id   1aa919a95be723c10258f7ed922cd6b3
#
_cell.length_a   1.000
_cell.length_b   1.000
_cell.length_c   1.000
_cell.angle_alpha   90.00
_cell.angle_beta   90.00
_cell.angle_gamma   90.00
#
_symmetry.space_group_name_H-M   'P 1'
#
loop_
_entity.id
_entity.type
_entity.pdbx_description
1 polymer ?
#
loop_
_entity_poly.entity_id
_entity_poly.type
_entity_poly.pdbx_seq_one_letter_code
_entity_poly.pdbx_strand_id
1 'polypeptide(L)'
;VQILENQFRGLLLKVNDNELWVKLIGDFNAYNLTAIYGAAELLGLKSEETLRLMSALDNVNGRFEYFISDTNITTIVDYAHTPDALKNVLETINSIRTKNETLITVVGCGGDRDKSKRPKMAHIASALSTKVIFTSDNPRSENPDQIISEMEVGVESQNFKKTMSITDRKQAIK
;
A
#
# COMPACT_ATOMS: atom_id res chain seq x y z
N VAL A 1 -17.26 13.46 -7.00
CA VAL A 1 -15.80 13.64 -6.90
C VAL A 1 -15.15 12.98 -8.11
N GLN A 2 -14.18 13.65 -8.72
CA GLN A 2 -13.39 13.16 -9.85
C GLN A 2 -11.90 13.28 -9.50
N ILE A 3 -11.11 12.26 -9.83
CA ILE A 3 -9.66 12.31 -9.72
C ILE A 3 -9.15 13.03 -10.98
N LEU A 4 -8.41 14.12 -10.80
CA LEU A 4 -7.75 14.86 -11.88
C LEU A 4 -6.29 14.42 -12.01
N GLU A 5 -5.57 14.24 -10.87
CA GLU A 5 -4.19 13.76 -10.84
C GLU A 5 -3.98 12.80 -9.66
N ASN A 6 -3.16 11.77 -9.88
CA ASN A 6 -2.73 10.83 -8.85
C ASN A 6 -1.19 10.68 -8.93
N GLN A 7 -0.49 11.18 -7.92
CA GLN A 7 0.96 11.25 -7.89
C GLN A 7 1.51 10.80 -6.52
N PHE A 8 2.82 10.48 -6.43
CA PHE A 8 3.48 10.19 -5.14
C PHE A 8 3.50 11.35 -4.15
N ARG A 9 3.05 12.53 -4.55
CA ARG A 9 2.95 13.70 -3.66
C ARG A 9 1.52 13.99 -3.20
N GLY A 10 0.53 13.27 -3.74
CA GLY A 10 -0.88 13.45 -3.40
C GLY A 10 -1.83 13.30 -4.57
N LEU A 11 -3.08 13.61 -4.31
CA LEU A 11 -4.18 13.60 -5.26
C LEU A 11 -4.67 15.01 -5.53
N LEU A 12 -4.94 15.33 -6.81
CA LEU A 12 -5.77 16.45 -7.20
C LEU A 12 -7.17 15.92 -7.51
N LEU A 13 -8.15 16.39 -6.76
CA LEU A 13 -9.55 15.99 -6.90
C LEU A 13 -10.41 17.19 -7.35
N LYS A 14 -11.41 16.91 -8.17
CA LYS A 14 -12.53 17.85 -8.38
C LYS A 14 -13.69 17.40 -7.50
N VAL A 15 -14.09 18.24 -6.57
CA VAL A 15 -15.24 18.03 -5.67
C VAL A 15 -16.28 19.09 -6.00
N ASN A 16 -17.39 18.69 -6.64
CA ASN A 16 -18.32 19.61 -7.28
C ASN A 16 -17.57 20.52 -8.29
N ASP A 17 -17.57 21.82 -8.09
CA ASP A 17 -16.88 22.79 -8.96
C ASP A 17 -15.53 23.27 -8.40
N ASN A 18 -15.07 22.69 -7.28
CA ASN A 18 -13.83 23.09 -6.62
C ASN A 18 -12.73 22.05 -6.87
N GLU A 19 -11.51 22.53 -7.09
CA GLU A 19 -10.32 21.70 -7.09
C GLU A 19 -9.76 21.59 -5.67
N LEU A 20 -9.39 20.37 -5.27
CA LEU A 20 -8.88 20.04 -3.95
C LEU A 20 -7.59 19.25 -4.09
N TRP A 21 -6.48 19.81 -3.66
CA TRP A 21 -5.24 19.07 -3.49
C TRP A 21 -5.17 18.47 -2.08
N VAL A 22 -4.86 17.17 -2.01
CA VAL A 22 -4.64 16.44 -0.74
C VAL A 22 -3.34 15.67 -0.78
N LYS A 23 -2.68 15.52 0.35
CA LYS A 23 -1.42 14.76 0.48
C LYS A 23 -1.63 13.24 0.45
N LEU A 24 -2.86 12.77 0.55
CA LEU A 24 -3.18 11.34 0.51
C LEU A 24 -2.97 10.80 -0.91
N ILE A 25 -2.48 9.58 -1.03
CA ILE A 25 -2.12 8.92 -2.30
C ILE A 25 -3.08 7.77 -2.59
N GLY A 26 -3.37 7.54 -3.87
CA GLY A 26 -4.14 6.39 -4.35
C GLY A 26 -5.64 6.62 -4.47
N ASP A 27 -6.22 6.02 -5.50
CA ASP A 27 -7.63 6.17 -5.85
C ASP A 27 -8.58 5.79 -4.70
N PHE A 28 -8.19 4.81 -3.88
CA PHE A 28 -8.97 4.42 -2.70
C PHE A 28 -9.13 5.57 -1.69
N ASN A 29 -8.17 6.49 -1.60
CA ASN A 29 -8.30 7.66 -0.76
C ASN A 29 -9.25 8.70 -1.34
N ALA A 30 -9.41 8.76 -2.66
CA ALA A 30 -10.47 9.58 -3.27
C ALA A 30 -11.86 9.10 -2.84
N TYR A 31 -12.10 7.78 -2.76
CA TYR A 31 -13.34 7.21 -2.21
C TYR A 31 -13.52 7.55 -0.72
N ASN A 32 -12.47 7.38 0.09
CA ASN A 32 -12.50 7.73 1.51
C ASN A 32 -12.85 9.21 1.72
N LEU A 33 -12.21 10.09 0.95
CA LEU A 33 -12.45 11.54 1.00
C LEU A 33 -13.86 11.89 0.53
N THR A 34 -14.39 11.20 -0.48
CA THR A 34 -15.78 11.37 -0.92
C THR A 34 -16.77 11.03 0.20
N ALA A 35 -16.52 9.93 0.93
CA ALA A 35 -17.35 9.54 2.07
C ALA A 35 -17.27 10.56 3.22
N ILE A 36 -16.07 11.07 3.53
CA ILE A 36 -15.86 12.12 4.53
C ILE A 36 -16.60 13.40 4.15
N TYR A 37 -16.45 13.84 2.91
CA TYR A 37 -17.13 15.02 2.40
C TYR A 37 -18.65 14.88 2.50
N GLY A 38 -19.21 13.76 2.02
CA GLY A 38 -20.64 13.50 2.09
C GLY A 38 -21.19 13.43 3.53
N ALA A 39 -20.44 12.84 4.46
CA ALA A 39 -20.80 12.81 5.87
C ALA A 39 -20.79 14.22 6.47
N ALA A 40 -19.79 15.04 6.16
CA ALA A 40 -19.70 16.41 6.62
C ALA A 40 -20.87 17.28 6.13
N GLU A 41 -21.24 17.15 4.86
CA GLU A 41 -22.41 17.81 4.27
C GLU A 41 -23.71 17.42 4.98
N LEU A 42 -23.89 16.11 5.24
CA LEU A 42 -25.08 15.62 5.95
C LEU A 42 -25.16 16.11 7.40
N LEU A 43 -24.01 16.36 8.04
CA LEU A 43 -23.91 16.96 9.37
C LEU A 43 -24.05 18.48 9.37
N GLY A 44 -24.24 19.11 8.21
CA GLY A 44 -24.46 20.56 8.07
C GLY A 44 -23.18 21.41 8.10
N LEU A 45 -22.00 20.80 7.90
CA LEU A 45 -20.76 21.54 7.77
C LEU A 45 -20.74 22.27 6.41
N LYS A 46 -20.17 23.49 6.37
CA LYS A 46 -20.04 24.24 5.14
C LYS A 46 -19.03 23.58 4.20
N SER A 47 -19.39 23.45 2.93
CA SER A 47 -18.57 22.83 1.88
C SER A 47 -17.15 23.41 1.84
N GLU A 48 -17.01 24.73 1.82
CA GLU A 48 -15.72 25.41 1.77
C GLU A 48 -14.83 25.08 2.98
N GLU A 49 -15.39 25.05 4.18
CA GLU A 49 -14.67 24.70 5.39
C GLU A 49 -14.25 23.21 5.38
N THR A 50 -15.15 22.32 4.95
CA THR A 50 -14.87 20.89 4.79
C THR A 50 -13.71 20.67 3.82
N LEU A 51 -13.72 21.29 2.66
CA LEU A 51 -12.65 21.19 1.66
C LEU A 51 -11.31 21.71 2.21
N ARG A 52 -11.33 22.84 2.92
CA ARG A 52 -10.14 23.39 3.57
C ARG A 52 -9.55 22.43 4.62
N LEU A 53 -10.39 21.80 5.43
CA LEU A 53 -9.94 20.80 6.41
C LEU A 53 -9.40 19.54 5.72
N MET A 54 -10.05 19.08 4.67
CA MET A 54 -9.60 17.92 3.90
C MET A 54 -8.24 18.15 3.24
N SER A 55 -7.95 19.36 2.74
CA SER A 55 -6.65 19.70 2.15
C SER A 55 -5.51 19.67 3.17
N ALA A 56 -5.81 19.81 4.45
CA ALA A 56 -4.86 19.78 5.54
C ALA A 56 -4.61 18.37 6.12
N LEU A 57 -5.32 17.35 5.62
CA LEU A 57 -5.15 15.99 6.09
C LEU A 57 -3.77 15.45 5.72
N ASP A 58 -3.11 14.85 6.69
CA ASP A 58 -1.86 14.09 6.49
C ASP A 58 -2.13 12.59 6.45
N ASN A 59 -1.14 11.82 5.99
CA ASN A 59 -1.20 10.37 5.97
C ASN A 59 -1.35 9.82 7.40
N VAL A 60 -2.15 8.77 7.52
CA VAL A 60 -2.25 7.99 8.75
C VAL A 60 -1.07 7.03 8.82
N ASN A 61 -0.39 6.97 9.98
CA ASN A 61 0.76 6.08 10.18
C ASN A 61 0.44 4.64 9.77
N GLY A 62 1.30 4.06 8.94
CA GLY A 62 1.14 2.71 8.42
C GLY A 62 -0.03 2.51 7.45
N ARG A 63 -0.59 3.57 6.88
CA ARG A 63 -1.65 3.53 5.85
C ARG A 63 -1.21 4.28 4.61
N PHE A 64 -0.58 3.58 3.69
CA PHE A 64 0.10 4.15 2.52
C PHE A 64 0.98 5.35 2.91
N GLU A 65 1.59 5.26 4.08
CA GLU A 65 2.50 6.27 4.60
C GLU A 65 3.78 6.25 3.78
N TYR A 66 4.22 7.39 3.27
CA TYR A 66 5.38 7.44 2.39
C TYR A 66 6.45 8.39 2.91
N PHE A 67 7.69 8.03 2.62
CA PHE A 67 8.88 8.81 2.92
C PHE A 67 9.75 8.87 1.68
N ILE A 68 10.29 10.03 1.37
CA ILE A 68 11.21 10.22 0.25
C ILE A 68 12.57 10.58 0.84
N SER A 69 13.59 9.76 0.56
CA SER A 69 14.96 10.05 0.99
C SER A 69 15.64 11.10 0.10
N ASP A 70 16.73 11.66 0.57
CA ASP A 70 17.58 12.62 -0.20
C ASP A 70 18.13 11.98 -1.49
N THR A 71 18.18 10.66 -1.56
CA THR A 71 18.59 9.89 -2.76
C THR A 71 17.44 9.51 -3.68
N ASN A 72 16.27 10.11 -3.51
CA ASN A 72 15.03 9.84 -4.26
C ASN A 72 14.50 8.40 -4.12
N ILE A 73 14.79 7.72 -3.02
CA ILE A 73 14.14 6.44 -2.69
C ILE A 73 12.81 6.77 -2.01
N THR A 74 11.72 6.30 -2.60
CA THR A 74 10.39 6.36 -1.99
C THR A 74 10.13 5.09 -1.21
N THR A 75 9.96 5.20 0.10
CA THR A 75 9.56 4.11 0.99
C THR A 75 8.08 4.26 1.32
N ILE A 76 7.32 3.19 1.17
CA ILE A 76 5.88 3.15 1.48
C ILE A 76 5.66 2.12 2.58
N VAL A 77 4.96 2.53 3.64
CA VAL A 77 4.56 1.65 4.74
C VAL A 77 3.03 1.51 4.74
N ASP A 78 2.56 0.27 4.63
CA ASP A 78 1.13 -0.02 4.62
C ASP A 78 0.78 -1.22 5.49
N TYR A 79 -0.42 -1.23 6.03
CA TYR A 79 -0.96 -2.29 6.88
C TYR A 79 -1.60 -3.44 6.08
N ALA A 80 -1.44 -3.48 4.78
CA ALA A 80 -2.01 -4.51 3.91
C ALA A 80 -1.60 -5.93 4.40
N HIS A 81 -2.58 -6.71 4.85
CA HIS A 81 -2.38 -8.04 5.42
C HIS A 81 -3.33 -9.09 4.82
N THR A 82 -4.04 -8.72 3.76
CA THR A 82 -4.88 -9.60 2.96
C THR A 82 -4.44 -9.55 1.50
N PRO A 83 -4.73 -10.59 0.68
CA PRO A 83 -4.41 -10.59 -0.74
C PRO A 83 -4.94 -9.36 -1.48
N ASP A 84 -6.21 -9.01 -1.28
CA ASP A 84 -6.83 -7.87 -1.97
C ASP A 84 -6.22 -6.53 -1.55
N ALA A 85 -5.93 -6.35 -0.25
CA ALA A 85 -5.28 -5.12 0.23
C ALA A 85 -3.87 -4.98 -0.36
N LEU A 86 -3.07 -6.05 -0.35
CA LEU A 86 -1.72 -6.04 -0.95
C LEU A 86 -1.78 -5.76 -2.45
N LYS A 87 -2.74 -6.37 -3.15
CA LYS A 87 -2.97 -6.12 -4.58
C LYS A 87 -3.26 -4.64 -4.83
N ASN A 88 -4.21 -4.07 -4.11
CA ASN A 88 -4.59 -2.66 -4.25
C ASN A 88 -3.41 -1.71 -4.03
N VAL A 89 -2.59 -1.95 -2.99
CA VAL A 89 -1.38 -1.15 -2.73
C VAL A 89 -0.41 -1.23 -3.90
N LEU A 90 -0.09 -2.44 -4.36
CA LEU A 90 0.88 -2.64 -5.44
C LEU A 90 0.37 -2.13 -6.80
N GLU A 91 -0.93 -2.27 -7.09
CA GLU A 91 -1.55 -1.70 -8.29
C GLU A 91 -1.54 -0.18 -8.24
N THR A 92 -1.83 0.43 -7.10
CA THR A 92 -1.72 1.89 -6.90
C THR A 92 -0.29 2.37 -7.17
N ILE A 93 0.73 1.73 -6.59
CA ILE A 93 2.13 2.08 -6.86
C ILE A 93 2.45 1.94 -8.35
N ASN A 94 1.99 0.85 -8.97
CA ASN A 94 2.24 0.58 -10.39
C ASN A 94 1.51 1.55 -11.34
N SER A 95 0.41 2.16 -10.92
CA SER A 95 -0.31 3.17 -11.70
C SER A 95 0.36 4.56 -11.66
N ILE A 96 1.10 4.83 -10.57
CA ILE A 96 1.74 6.14 -10.35
C ILE A 96 3.17 6.16 -10.88
N ARG A 97 3.93 5.05 -10.74
CA ARG A 97 5.33 4.98 -11.17
C ARG A 97 5.47 4.99 -12.70
N THR A 98 6.59 5.51 -13.20
CA THR A 98 6.91 5.54 -14.65
C THR A 98 7.36 4.18 -15.20
N LYS A 99 7.52 3.16 -14.34
CA LYS A 99 8.06 1.82 -14.61
C LYS A 99 9.56 1.77 -14.90
N ASN A 100 10.26 2.88 -14.77
CA ASN A 100 11.73 2.91 -14.81
C ASN A 100 12.34 2.60 -13.43
N GLU A 101 11.54 2.76 -12.38
CA GLU A 101 11.94 2.50 -10.99
C GLU A 101 11.87 1.01 -10.66
N THR A 102 12.75 0.56 -9.79
CA THR A 102 12.66 -0.78 -9.18
C THR A 102 11.66 -0.76 -8.02
N LEU A 103 10.59 -1.55 -8.12
CA LEU A 103 9.67 -1.78 -7.01
C LEU A 103 10.14 -3.00 -6.21
N ILE A 104 10.58 -2.75 -4.98
CA ILE A 104 10.97 -3.80 -4.02
C ILE A 104 9.86 -3.92 -2.99
N THR A 105 9.29 -5.11 -2.85
CA THR A 105 8.24 -5.39 -1.86
C THR A 105 8.79 -6.27 -0.75
N VAL A 106 8.75 -5.79 0.49
CA VAL A 106 9.08 -6.55 1.70
C VAL A 106 7.77 -6.95 2.37
N VAL A 107 7.46 -8.24 2.39
CA VAL A 107 6.16 -8.74 2.84
C VAL A 107 6.28 -10.01 3.67
N GLY A 108 5.42 -10.14 4.67
CA GLY A 108 5.28 -11.33 5.49
C GLY A 108 3.82 -11.61 5.86
N CYS A 109 3.58 -12.78 6.42
CA CYS A 109 2.27 -13.18 6.93
C CYS A 109 2.34 -13.47 8.42
N GLY A 110 1.27 -13.13 9.15
CA GLY A 110 1.16 -13.46 10.57
C GLY A 110 0.84 -14.94 10.81
N GLY A 111 1.36 -15.48 11.90
CA GLY A 111 1.00 -16.79 12.41
C GLY A 111 -0.37 -16.80 13.10
N ASP A 112 -0.92 -18.02 13.36
CA ASP A 112 -2.23 -18.25 13.98
C ASP A 112 -3.36 -17.49 13.27
N ARG A 113 -3.29 -17.44 11.94
CA ARG A 113 -4.24 -16.80 11.03
C ARG A 113 -4.51 -17.70 9.82
N ASP A 114 -5.40 -17.26 8.95
CA ASP A 114 -5.72 -17.98 7.71
C ASP A 114 -4.48 -18.26 6.88
N LYS A 115 -4.09 -19.54 6.79
CA LYS A 115 -2.92 -20.00 6.03
C LYS A 115 -3.15 -19.92 4.53
N SER A 116 -4.41 -20.02 4.08
CA SER A 116 -4.74 -20.04 2.66
C SER A 116 -4.38 -18.73 1.93
N LYS A 117 -4.21 -17.63 2.67
CA LYS A 117 -3.78 -16.34 2.11
C LYS A 117 -2.28 -16.28 1.83
N ARG A 118 -1.44 -17.11 2.49
CA ARG A 118 0.03 -17.07 2.39
C ARG A 118 0.51 -17.20 0.94
N PRO A 119 0.17 -18.27 0.21
CA PRO A 119 0.56 -18.39 -1.19
C PRO A 119 -0.06 -17.31 -2.09
N LYS A 120 -1.29 -16.87 -1.81
CA LYS A 120 -1.94 -15.82 -2.59
C LYS A 120 -1.20 -14.48 -2.47
N MET A 121 -0.75 -14.11 -1.27
CA MET A 121 0.02 -12.90 -1.04
C MET A 121 1.39 -12.96 -1.73
N ALA A 122 2.07 -14.11 -1.68
CA ALA A 122 3.33 -14.28 -2.38
C ALA A 122 3.18 -14.23 -3.91
N HIS A 123 2.12 -14.84 -4.45
CA HIS A 123 1.76 -14.73 -5.87
C HIS A 123 1.60 -13.26 -6.29
N ILE A 124 0.76 -12.51 -5.57
CA ILE A 124 0.49 -11.09 -5.87
C ILE A 124 1.77 -10.26 -5.77
N ALA A 125 2.54 -10.41 -4.69
CA ALA A 125 3.79 -9.69 -4.50
C ALA A 125 4.76 -9.96 -5.66
N SER A 126 4.98 -11.23 -6.01
CA SER A 126 5.93 -11.61 -7.06
C SER A 126 5.45 -11.24 -8.46
N ALA A 127 4.14 -11.21 -8.72
CA ALA A 127 3.59 -10.80 -10.00
C ALA A 127 3.71 -9.27 -10.24
N LEU A 128 3.45 -8.47 -9.19
CA LEU A 128 3.32 -7.02 -9.31
C LEU A 128 4.57 -6.23 -8.95
N SER A 129 5.63 -6.88 -8.42
CA SER A 129 6.87 -6.23 -8.02
C SER A 129 8.04 -6.57 -8.93
N THR A 130 9.07 -5.72 -8.91
CA THR A 130 10.35 -5.99 -9.59
C THR A 130 11.19 -6.98 -8.77
N LYS A 131 11.18 -6.84 -7.43
CA LYS A 131 11.82 -7.75 -6.48
C LYS A 131 10.92 -7.94 -5.26
N VAL A 132 11.00 -9.09 -4.63
CA VAL A 132 10.25 -9.41 -3.41
C VAL A 132 11.17 -10.01 -2.36
N ILE A 133 11.03 -9.56 -1.14
CA ILE A 133 11.67 -10.14 0.04
C ILE A 133 10.57 -10.67 0.95
N PHE A 134 10.50 -12.00 1.11
CA PHE A 134 9.65 -12.62 2.10
C PHE A 134 10.34 -12.59 3.45
N THR A 135 9.62 -12.17 4.48
CA THR A 135 10.18 -11.99 5.82
C THR A 135 9.18 -12.36 6.90
N SER A 136 9.67 -12.56 8.13
CA SER A 136 8.77 -12.73 9.27
C SER A 136 7.94 -11.46 9.50
N ASP A 137 6.68 -11.66 9.84
CA ASP A 137 5.82 -10.62 10.41
C ASP A 137 5.60 -10.94 11.91
N ASN A 138 4.40 -11.10 12.36
CA ASN A 138 4.11 -11.55 13.72
C ASN A 138 3.84 -13.07 13.71
N PRO A 139 4.84 -13.94 13.99
CA PRO A 139 4.68 -15.38 13.86
C PRO A 139 3.84 -16.02 14.95
N ARG A 140 3.58 -15.32 16.06
CA ARG A 140 2.86 -15.84 17.23
C ARG A 140 3.43 -17.18 17.70
N SER A 141 2.62 -18.26 17.66
CA SER A 141 3.04 -19.61 18.05
C SER A 141 3.68 -20.42 16.91
N GLU A 142 3.61 -19.94 15.67
CA GLU A 142 4.14 -20.66 14.50
C GLU A 142 5.62 -20.33 14.23
N ASN A 143 6.32 -21.28 13.61
CA ASN A 143 7.69 -21.06 13.16
C ASN A 143 7.69 -20.07 11.97
N PRO A 144 8.44 -18.95 12.03
CA PRO A 144 8.46 -17.96 10.97
C PRO A 144 8.99 -18.49 9.63
N ASP A 145 9.97 -19.41 9.63
CA ASP A 145 10.50 -19.99 8.40
C ASP A 145 9.47 -20.89 7.72
N GLN A 146 8.63 -21.59 8.50
CA GLN A 146 7.51 -22.35 7.95
C GLN A 146 6.48 -21.45 7.29
N ILE A 147 6.14 -20.29 7.91
CA ILE A 147 5.22 -19.32 7.32
C ILE A 147 5.77 -18.82 5.98
N ILE A 148 7.06 -18.51 5.91
CA ILE A 148 7.73 -18.06 4.69
C ILE A 148 7.68 -19.16 3.62
N SER A 149 8.00 -20.40 3.97
CA SER A 149 7.94 -21.54 3.05
C SER A 149 6.54 -21.75 2.48
N GLU A 150 5.48 -21.58 3.30
CA GLU A 150 4.09 -21.67 2.85
C GLU A 150 3.71 -20.48 1.92
N MET A 151 4.34 -19.32 2.09
CA MET A 151 4.19 -18.21 1.14
C MET A 151 4.86 -18.53 -0.21
N GLU A 152 6.09 -19.06 -0.20
CA GLU A 152 6.87 -19.36 -1.40
C GLU A 152 6.17 -20.31 -2.37
N VAL A 153 5.29 -21.21 -1.86
CA VAL A 153 4.46 -22.11 -2.68
C VAL A 153 3.62 -21.33 -3.72
N GLY A 154 3.27 -20.08 -3.42
CA GLY A 154 2.48 -19.24 -4.32
C GLY A 154 3.29 -18.52 -5.41
N VAL A 155 4.61 -18.64 -5.40
CA VAL A 155 5.46 -17.99 -6.41
C VAL A 155 5.47 -18.82 -7.69
N GLU A 156 5.10 -18.20 -8.81
CA GLU A 156 5.19 -18.84 -10.12
C GLU A 156 6.66 -18.98 -10.58
N SER A 157 6.97 -20.04 -11.32
CA SER A 157 8.34 -20.39 -11.74
C SER A 157 9.10 -19.25 -12.41
N GLN A 158 8.40 -18.46 -13.24
CA GLN A 158 9.00 -17.30 -13.92
C GLN A 158 9.42 -16.17 -12.96
N ASN A 159 8.84 -16.14 -11.77
CA ASN A 159 9.07 -15.09 -10.77
C ASN A 159 10.10 -15.49 -9.70
N PHE A 160 10.56 -16.75 -9.63
CA PHE A 160 11.53 -17.19 -8.61
C PHE A 160 12.79 -16.33 -8.55
N LYS A 161 13.32 -15.90 -9.70
CA LYS A 161 14.51 -15.05 -9.76
C LYS A 161 14.34 -13.66 -9.15
N LYS A 162 13.09 -13.24 -8.93
CA LYS A 162 12.74 -11.93 -8.32
C LYS A 162 12.60 -12.02 -6.81
N THR A 163 12.55 -13.22 -6.23
CA THR A 163 12.22 -13.44 -4.83
C THR A 163 13.42 -13.87 -4.01
N MET A 164 13.45 -13.47 -2.77
CA MET A 164 14.37 -13.98 -1.75
C MET A 164 13.66 -14.01 -0.39
N SER A 165 14.18 -14.81 0.52
CA SER A 165 13.64 -14.95 1.87
C SER A 165 14.70 -14.56 2.90
N ILE A 166 14.33 -13.64 3.79
CA ILE A 166 15.15 -13.18 4.91
C ILE A 166 14.25 -13.12 6.13
N THR A 167 14.38 -14.06 7.04
CA THR A 167 13.49 -14.21 8.20
C THR A 167 13.53 -13.00 9.11
N ASP A 168 14.71 -12.46 9.39
CA ASP A 168 14.87 -11.24 10.18
C ASP A 168 14.40 -10.01 9.40
N ARG A 169 13.27 -9.41 9.81
CA ARG A 169 12.68 -8.25 9.14
C ARG A 169 13.61 -7.04 9.10
N LYS A 170 14.43 -6.84 10.13
CA LYS A 170 15.37 -5.71 10.16
C LYS A 170 16.46 -5.87 9.11
N GLN A 171 16.90 -7.10 8.86
CA GLN A 171 17.85 -7.41 7.79
C GLN A 171 17.16 -7.32 6.41
N ALA A 172 15.91 -7.75 6.31
CA ALA A 172 15.14 -7.67 5.07
C ALA A 172 14.89 -6.22 4.58
N ILE A 173 14.89 -5.25 5.49
CA ILE A 173 14.66 -3.82 5.18
C ILE A 173 15.98 -3.09 4.87
N LYS A 174 17.11 -3.61 5.31
CA LYS A 174 18.45 -3.02 5.06
C LYS A 174 18.97 -3.38 3.66
#